data_ab925d7ab19f8aaeffa37ccbe3a257bc
#
_entry.id   ab925d7ab19f8aaeffa37ccbe3a257bc
#
_cell.length_a   1.000
_cell.length_b   1.000
_cell.length_c   1.000
_cell.angle_alpha   90.00
_cell.angle_beta   90.00
_cell.angle_gamma   90.00
#
_symmetry.space_group_name_H-M   'P 1'
#
loop_
_entity.id
_entity.type
_entity.pdbx_description
1 polymer ?
#
loop_
_entity_poly.entity_id
_entity_poly.type
_entity_poly.pdbx_seq_one_letter_code
_entity_poly.pdbx_strand_id
1 'polypeptide(L)'
;MENNKSGIAPRVSDQGPAPFTVHLSQTTCRNSNFRTVLWTGTYLQMTLMCIPPRGEIGLEMHSDTDQFLRLESGVGAVRMGSEKDKLCFQKCIRAGDGVFVPAGTWHNIINTGRYPMKLYSVYAPPKHPRGTVHQTKAIADASED
;
A
#
# COMPACT_ATOMS: atom_id res chain seq x y z
N MET A 1 4.97 -5.59 -35.23
CA MET A 1 4.58 -5.74 -34.66
C MET A 1 4.22 -6.34 -33.86
N GLU A 2 4.03 -6.57 -33.23
CA GLU A 2 3.69 -7.11 -32.44
C GLU A 2 3.03 -7.28 -31.72
N ASN A 3 2.70 -7.45 -31.21
CA ASN A 3 1.91 -7.72 -30.81
C ASN A 3 1.69 -8.29 -29.76
N ASN A 4 1.39 -8.14 -28.85
CA ASN A 4 1.27 -8.63 -27.90
C ASN A 4 0.24 -9.02 -27.52
N LYS A 5 -0.04 -9.61 -27.49
CA LYS A 5 -0.83 -10.11 -27.39
C LYS A 5 -1.12 -10.99 -26.47
N SER A 6 -0.61 -11.35 -25.67
CA SER A 6 -0.89 -12.30 -24.64
C SER A 6 -2.01 -11.90 -23.71
N GLY A 7 -2.52 -10.72 -23.82
CA GLY A 7 -3.59 -10.27 -22.94
C GLY A 7 -3.16 -10.03 -21.51
N ILE A 8 -1.90 -10.13 -21.21
CA ILE A 8 -1.38 -9.85 -19.88
C ILE A 8 -1.19 -8.35 -19.76
N ALA A 9 -1.75 -7.75 -18.70
CA ALA A 9 -1.56 -6.34 -18.45
C ALA A 9 -0.06 -6.05 -18.25
N PRO A 10 0.43 -4.91 -18.74
CA PRO A 10 1.82 -4.54 -18.51
C PRO A 10 2.13 -4.57 -17.03
N ARG A 11 3.25 -5.13 -16.67
CA ARG A 11 3.70 -5.06 -15.29
C ARG A 11 4.12 -3.64 -14.98
N VAL A 12 3.62 -3.14 -13.85
CA VAL A 12 4.10 -1.87 -13.32
C VAL A 12 5.43 -2.17 -12.65
N SER A 13 6.47 -1.50 -13.07
CA SER A 13 7.78 -1.60 -12.43
C SER A 13 8.08 -0.30 -11.71
N ASP A 14 9.00 -0.36 -10.75
CA ASP A 14 9.43 0.79 -9.99
C ASP A 14 10.06 1.81 -10.94
N GLN A 15 9.45 2.98 -11.08
CA GLN A 15 9.86 4.03 -11.99
C GLN A 15 10.85 5.02 -11.36
N GLY A 16 11.09 4.92 -10.08
CA GLY A 16 12.01 5.81 -9.40
C GLY A 16 13.46 5.50 -9.72
N PRO A 17 14.38 6.42 -9.48
CA PRO A 17 14.14 7.77 -9.00
C PRO A 17 13.88 8.78 -10.13
N ALA A 18 13.61 8.32 -11.35
CA ALA A 18 13.41 9.21 -12.48
C ALA A 18 12.14 10.06 -12.31
N PRO A 19 12.10 11.24 -12.90
CA PRO A 19 10.86 12.02 -12.93
C PRO A 19 9.75 11.18 -13.58
N PHE A 20 8.55 11.23 -13.02
CA PHE A 20 7.48 10.33 -13.43
C PHE A 20 6.13 10.95 -13.11
N THR A 21 5.17 10.76 -14.00
CA THR A 21 3.78 11.12 -13.75
C THR A 21 2.91 9.88 -13.98
N VAL A 22 1.80 9.83 -13.30
CA VAL A 22 0.92 8.66 -13.36
C VAL A 22 -0.52 9.09 -13.09
N HIS A 23 -1.47 8.43 -13.74
CA HIS A 23 -2.88 8.60 -13.41
C HIS A 23 -3.16 7.75 -12.16
N LEU A 24 -3.01 8.36 -11.02
CA LEU A 24 -2.84 7.65 -9.75
C LEU A 24 -4.05 6.80 -9.36
N SER A 25 -5.27 7.35 -9.45
CA SER A 25 -6.45 6.59 -9.06
C SER A 25 -6.64 5.37 -9.96
N GLN A 26 -6.45 5.53 -11.26
CA GLN A 26 -6.60 4.43 -12.21
C GLN A 26 -5.57 3.34 -11.98
N THR A 27 -4.31 3.73 -11.82
CA THR A 27 -3.22 2.79 -11.61
C THR A 27 -3.41 2.03 -10.29
N THR A 28 -3.82 2.74 -9.25
CA THR A 28 -4.09 2.14 -7.95
C THR A 28 -5.23 1.11 -8.05
N CYS A 29 -6.32 1.47 -8.71
CA CYS A 29 -7.48 0.58 -8.82
C CYS A 29 -7.19 -0.64 -9.70
N ARG A 30 -6.26 -0.55 -10.63
CA ARG A 30 -5.88 -1.67 -11.48
C ARG A 30 -4.89 -2.63 -10.83
N ASN A 31 -4.25 -2.22 -9.74
CA ASN A 31 -3.30 -3.08 -9.07
C ASN A 31 -4.03 -4.23 -8.35
N SER A 32 -3.66 -5.45 -8.65
CA SER A 32 -4.22 -6.63 -8.00
C SER A 32 -3.22 -7.32 -7.06
N ASN A 33 -2.00 -6.82 -6.98
CA ASN A 33 -1.00 -7.36 -6.07
C ASN A 33 -1.22 -6.83 -4.66
N PHE A 34 -0.87 -7.63 -3.66
CA PHE A 34 -0.90 -7.15 -2.29
C PHE A 34 -0.05 -5.88 -2.16
N ARG A 35 1.16 -5.89 -2.73
CA ARG A 35 2.03 -4.72 -2.74
C ARG A 35 2.80 -4.63 -4.06
N THR A 36 2.78 -3.46 -4.66
CA THR A 36 3.61 -3.15 -5.83
C THR A 36 4.29 -1.81 -5.58
N VAL A 37 5.61 -1.80 -5.51
CA VAL A 37 6.33 -0.54 -5.38
C VAL A 37 6.31 0.16 -6.73
N LEU A 38 5.73 1.37 -6.76
CA LEU A 38 5.56 2.13 -7.99
C LEU A 38 6.72 3.08 -8.25
N TRP A 39 7.25 3.69 -7.19
CA TRP A 39 8.29 4.72 -7.34
C TRP A 39 9.11 4.81 -6.07
N THR A 40 10.44 4.76 -6.21
CA THR A 40 11.36 4.87 -5.09
C THR A 40 12.35 5.98 -5.37
N GLY A 41 12.33 7.00 -4.53
CA GLY A 41 13.28 8.11 -4.59
C GLY A 41 14.20 8.11 -3.39
N THR A 42 14.88 9.22 -3.20
CA THR A 42 15.79 9.39 -2.08
C THR A 42 15.04 9.51 -0.75
N TYR A 43 13.96 10.29 -0.73
CA TYR A 43 13.25 10.61 0.50
C TYR A 43 11.79 10.18 0.49
N LEU A 44 11.35 9.52 -0.56
CA LEU A 44 9.96 9.20 -0.76
C LEU A 44 9.82 7.89 -1.50
N GLN A 45 8.82 7.09 -1.14
CA GLN A 45 8.49 5.87 -1.86
C GLN A 45 6.99 5.71 -1.92
N MET A 46 6.48 5.30 -3.07
CA MET A 46 5.06 5.03 -3.22
C MET A 46 4.83 3.57 -3.55
N THR A 47 3.86 2.96 -2.87
CA THR A 47 3.42 1.60 -3.15
C THR A 47 1.94 1.58 -3.43
N LEU A 48 1.52 0.61 -4.24
CA LEU A 48 0.12 0.31 -4.50
C LEU A 48 -0.21 -0.96 -3.75
N MET A 49 -1.41 -1.03 -3.17
CA MET A 49 -1.83 -2.22 -2.44
C MET A 49 -3.25 -2.62 -2.81
N CYS A 50 -3.46 -3.93 -2.82
CA CYS A 50 -4.78 -4.53 -2.97
C CYS A 50 -4.97 -5.50 -1.82
N ILE A 51 -5.99 -5.24 -1.00
CA ILE A 51 -6.27 -6.06 0.17
C ILE A 51 -7.60 -6.76 -0.06
N PRO A 52 -7.61 -8.10 -0.11
CA PRO A 52 -8.85 -8.82 -0.37
C PRO A 52 -9.88 -8.64 0.74
N PRO A 53 -11.16 -8.94 0.48
CA PRO A 53 -12.18 -8.85 1.52
C PRO A 53 -11.75 -9.64 2.75
N ARG A 54 -11.97 -9.05 3.92
CA ARG A 54 -11.60 -9.60 5.22
C ARG A 54 -10.10 -9.72 5.45
N GLY A 55 -9.29 -9.28 4.49
CA GLY A 55 -7.86 -9.23 4.66
C GLY A 55 -7.42 -7.97 5.39
N GLU A 56 -6.13 -7.88 5.64
CA GLU A 56 -5.54 -6.76 6.34
C GLU A 56 -4.11 -6.54 5.88
N ILE A 57 -3.57 -5.37 6.16
CA ILE A 57 -2.15 -5.13 5.92
C ILE A 57 -1.33 -5.94 6.92
N GLY A 58 -1.77 -5.98 8.16
CA GLY A 58 -1.05 -6.58 9.26
C GLY A 58 -0.54 -5.51 10.21
N LEU A 59 -0.51 -5.84 11.49
CA LEU A 59 -0.05 -4.89 12.50
C LEU A 59 1.45 -4.66 12.34
N GLU A 60 1.85 -3.40 12.17
CA GLU A 60 3.26 -3.06 11.99
C GLU A 60 3.56 -1.67 12.54
N MET A 61 4.85 -1.38 12.68
CA MET A 61 5.32 -0.09 13.15
C MET A 61 6.66 0.20 12.47
N HIS A 62 6.79 1.42 11.99
CA HIS A 62 8.04 1.89 11.37
C HIS A 62 8.62 2.98 12.25
N SER A 63 9.78 2.72 12.84
CA SER A 63 10.35 3.63 13.85
C SER A 63 10.91 4.92 13.26
N ASP A 64 11.26 4.89 11.98
CA ASP A 64 11.98 6.00 11.32
C ASP A 64 11.31 6.49 10.04
N THR A 65 10.06 6.12 9.81
CA THR A 65 9.35 6.43 8.56
C THR A 65 7.95 6.93 8.87
N ASP A 66 7.63 8.10 8.35
CA ASP A 66 6.24 8.56 8.30
C ASP A 66 5.57 7.90 7.11
N GLN A 67 4.28 7.67 7.22
CA GLN A 67 3.53 7.00 6.16
C GLN A 67 2.20 7.70 5.94
N PHE A 68 1.82 7.84 4.68
CA PHE A 68 0.51 8.33 4.29
C PHE A 68 -0.13 7.30 3.38
N LEU A 69 -1.40 6.97 3.66
CA LEU A 69 -2.16 6.05 2.82
C LEU A 69 -3.43 6.75 2.37
N ARG A 70 -3.83 6.47 1.13
CA ARG A 70 -5.11 6.94 0.63
C ARG A 70 -5.89 5.78 0.05
N LEU A 71 -7.15 5.64 0.48
CA LEU A 71 -8.04 4.61 -0.03
C LEU A 71 -8.72 5.13 -1.29
N GLU A 72 -8.54 4.40 -2.40
CA GLU A 72 -9.16 4.77 -3.68
C GLU A 72 -10.44 3.99 -3.94
N SER A 73 -10.58 2.81 -3.38
CA SER A 73 -11.76 1.97 -3.57
C SER A 73 -11.92 1.03 -2.41
N GLY A 74 -13.16 0.85 -1.97
CA GLY A 74 -13.48 -0.05 -0.87
C GLY A 74 -13.75 0.68 0.43
N VAL A 75 -13.93 -0.10 1.49
CA VAL A 75 -14.16 0.40 2.84
C VAL A 75 -13.34 -0.42 3.83
N GLY A 76 -12.98 0.17 4.93
CA GLY A 76 -12.18 -0.53 5.92
C GLY A 76 -12.15 0.15 7.25
N ALA A 77 -11.25 -0.32 8.11
CA ALA A 77 -11.01 0.26 9.41
C ALA A 77 -9.51 0.45 9.61
N VAL A 78 -9.14 1.57 10.23
CA VAL A 78 -7.76 1.82 10.62
C VAL A 78 -7.68 1.79 12.14
N ARG A 79 -6.61 1.17 12.66
CA ARG A 79 -6.34 1.09 14.08
C ARG A 79 -4.90 1.50 14.31
N MET A 80 -4.69 2.44 15.24
CA MET A 80 -3.35 2.95 15.53
C MET A 80 -3.17 3.24 17.00
N GLY A 81 -1.92 3.17 17.45
CA GLY A 81 -1.57 3.50 18.82
C GLY A 81 -0.07 3.52 19.04
N SER A 82 0.34 4.06 20.17
CA SER A 82 1.75 4.13 20.54
C SER A 82 2.29 2.80 21.05
N GLU A 83 1.41 1.88 21.42
CA GLU A 83 1.78 0.56 21.93
C GLU A 83 1.04 -0.51 21.15
N LYS A 84 1.71 -1.63 20.95
CA LYS A 84 1.20 -2.73 20.14
C LYS A 84 -0.15 -3.25 20.58
N ASP A 85 -0.41 -3.25 21.87
CA ASP A 85 -1.65 -3.78 22.45
C ASP A 85 -2.63 -2.69 22.88
N LYS A 86 -2.38 -1.45 22.51
CA LYS A 86 -3.24 -0.32 22.85
C LYS A 86 -3.49 0.54 21.62
N LEU A 87 -4.29 0.02 20.71
CA LEU A 87 -4.62 0.70 19.46
C LEU A 87 -5.89 1.51 19.65
N CYS A 88 -5.78 2.61 20.40
CA CYS A 88 -6.93 3.42 20.80
C CYS A 88 -7.49 4.32 19.69
N PHE A 89 -6.68 4.65 18.68
CA PHE A 89 -7.18 5.41 17.54
C PHE A 89 -7.82 4.42 16.57
N GLN A 90 -9.14 4.51 16.41
CA GLN A 90 -9.87 3.60 15.53
C GLN A 90 -10.88 4.40 14.71
N LYS A 91 -10.83 4.25 13.39
CA LYS A 91 -11.72 4.94 12.46
C LYS A 91 -12.14 4.02 11.35
N CYS A 92 -13.39 4.15 10.90
CA CYS A 92 -13.82 3.57 9.63
C CYS A 92 -13.33 4.49 8.52
N ILE A 93 -12.88 3.89 7.42
CA ILE A 93 -12.40 4.64 6.26
C ILE A 93 -13.09 4.14 5.01
N ARG A 94 -13.19 5.03 4.03
CA ARG A 94 -13.80 4.74 2.73
C ARG A 94 -13.01 5.45 1.64
N ALA A 95 -13.37 5.17 0.39
CA ALA A 95 -12.71 5.78 -0.76
C ALA A 95 -12.64 7.30 -0.61
N GLY A 96 -11.48 7.87 -0.83
CA GLY A 96 -11.22 9.29 -0.67
C GLY A 96 -10.59 9.67 0.65
N ASP A 97 -10.60 8.77 1.63
CA ASP A 97 -10.01 9.06 2.93
C ASP A 97 -8.50 8.87 2.92
N GLY A 98 -7.81 9.74 3.65
CA GLY A 98 -6.38 9.64 3.87
C GLY A 98 -6.07 9.25 5.30
N VAL A 99 -5.01 8.48 5.48
CA VAL A 99 -4.54 8.02 6.78
C VAL A 99 -3.10 8.46 6.95
N PHE A 100 -2.81 9.19 8.02
CA PHE A 100 -1.47 9.66 8.34
C PHE A 100 -0.94 8.88 9.52
N VAL A 101 0.18 8.20 9.31
CA VAL A 101 0.80 7.33 10.32
C VAL A 101 2.15 7.94 10.70
N PRO A 102 2.27 8.54 11.89
CA PRO A 102 3.57 9.06 12.31
C PRO A 102 4.57 7.93 12.56
N ALA A 103 5.84 8.22 12.37
CA ALA A 103 6.91 7.28 12.73
C ALA A 103 6.72 6.84 14.19
N GLY A 104 6.96 5.56 14.44
CA GLY A 104 6.85 5.01 15.79
C GLY A 104 5.43 4.63 16.20
N THR A 105 4.46 4.71 15.30
CA THR A 105 3.06 4.41 15.60
C THR A 105 2.70 3.01 15.10
N TRP A 106 2.20 2.17 15.98
CA TRP A 106 1.64 0.87 15.61
C TRP A 106 0.37 1.10 14.83
N HIS A 107 0.21 0.39 13.73
CA HIS A 107 -0.95 0.62 12.86
C HIS A 107 -1.31 -0.63 12.07
N ASN A 108 -2.59 -0.69 11.70
CA ASN A 108 -3.12 -1.74 10.82
C ASN A 108 -4.31 -1.19 10.06
N ILE A 109 -4.50 -1.68 8.85
CA ILE A 109 -5.67 -1.39 8.04
C ILE A 109 -6.32 -2.71 7.68
N ILE A 110 -7.63 -2.80 7.94
CA ILE A 110 -8.40 -4.02 7.78
C ILE A 110 -9.51 -3.76 6.76
N ASN A 111 -9.66 -4.66 5.80
CA ASN A 111 -10.75 -4.58 4.85
C ASN A 111 -12.02 -5.13 5.50
N THR A 112 -13.00 -4.26 5.73
CA THR A 112 -14.27 -4.64 6.35
C THR A 112 -15.39 -4.78 5.32
N GLY A 113 -15.07 -4.59 4.05
CA GLY A 113 -16.05 -4.63 2.97
C GLY A 113 -16.11 -5.97 2.26
N ARG A 114 -16.91 -5.99 1.19
CA ARG A 114 -17.12 -7.20 0.36
C ARG A 114 -16.24 -7.23 -0.88
N TYR A 115 -15.55 -6.15 -1.18
CA TYR A 115 -14.74 -6.00 -2.38
C TYR A 115 -13.30 -5.72 -2.01
N PRO A 116 -12.36 -5.98 -2.91
CA PRO A 116 -10.96 -5.64 -2.64
C PRO A 116 -10.81 -4.16 -2.32
N MET A 117 -9.95 -3.87 -1.36
CA MET A 117 -9.56 -2.53 -0.99
C MET A 117 -8.39 -2.12 -1.87
N LYS A 118 -8.50 -0.99 -2.55
CA LYS A 118 -7.43 -0.47 -3.41
C LYS A 118 -6.91 0.82 -2.80
N LEU A 119 -5.63 0.83 -2.49
CA LEU A 119 -5.04 2.00 -1.86
C LEU A 119 -3.60 2.19 -2.33
N TYR A 120 -3.09 3.39 -2.13
CA TYR A 120 -1.66 3.62 -2.27
C TYR A 120 -1.11 4.15 -0.96
N SER A 121 0.18 3.94 -0.79
CA SER A 121 0.87 4.31 0.44
C SER A 121 2.15 5.04 0.06
N VAL A 122 2.43 6.11 0.79
CA VAL A 122 3.65 6.90 0.61
C VAL A 122 4.47 6.78 1.89
N TYR A 123 5.72 6.37 1.73
CA TYR A 123 6.68 6.24 2.84
C TYR A 123 7.74 7.33 2.72
N ALA A 124 8.06 7.97 3.80
CA ALA A 124 9.11 9.00 3.85
C ALA A 124 9.97 8.77 5.08
N PRO A 125 11.19 8.26 4.91
CA PRO A 125 11.87 7.84 3.68
C PRO A 125 11.41 6.46 3.19
N PRO A 126 11.94 5.97 2.07
CA PRO A 126 11.60 4.66 1.54
C PRO A 126 11.74 3.54 2.56
N LYS A 127 10.81 2.59 2.50
CA LYS A 127 10.74 1.49 3.47
C LYS A 127 11.04 0.13 2.86
N HIS A 128 10.54 -0.11 1.65
CA HIS A 128 10.69 -1.40 1.00
C HIS A 128 11.83 -1.38 0.00
N PRO A 129 12.45 -2.55 -0.28
CA PRO A 129 13.45 -2.62 -1.34
C PRO A 129 12.86 -2.13 -2.66
N ARG A 130 13.69 -1.45 -3.44
CA ARG A 130 13.30 -0.98 -4.75
C ARG A 130 12.77 -2.12 -5.60
N GLY A 131 11.67 -1.90 -6.28
CA GLY A 131 11.10 -2.87 -7.22
C GLY A 131 10.32 -4.00 -6.57
N THR A 132 10.06 -3.93 -5.27
CA THR A 132 9.31 -4.98 -4.56
C THR A 132 7.93 -5.18 -5.17
N VAL A 133 7.59 -6.44 -5.44
CA VAL A 133 6.25 -6.87 -5.83
C VAL A 133 5.89 -8.11 -5.03
N HIS A 134 4.82 -8.01 -4.24
CA HIS A 134 4.27 -9.14 -3.50
C HIS A 134 2.86 -9.40 -4.00
N GLN A 135 2.63 -10.56 -4.61
CA GLN A 135 1.31 -10.87 -5.13
C GLN A 135 0.29 -11.07 -4.01
N THR A 136 0.72 -11.64 -2.89
CA THR A 136 -0.16 -11.93 -1.75
C THR A 136 0.50 -11.50 -0.45
N LYS A 137 -0.34 -11.35 0.61
CA LYS A 137 0.16 -11.06 1.93
C LYS A 137 1.09 -12.16 2.44
N ALA A 138 0.76 -13.42 2.14
CA ALA A 138 1.60 -14.54 2.57
C ALA A 138 3.02 -14.42 2.00
N ILE A 139 3.14 -14.03 0.74
CA ILE A 139 4.45 -13.81 0.12
C ILE A 139 5.17 -12.65 0.80
N ALA A 140 4.46 -11.56 1.07
CA ALA A 140 5.04 -10.41 1.75
C ALA A 140 5.56 -10.78 3.14
N ASP A 141 4.76 -11.50 3.90
CA ASP A 141 5.13 -11.92 5.26
C ASP A 141 6.36 -12.84 5.23
N ALA A 142 6.46 -13.71 4.24
CA ALA A 142 7.58 -14.63 4.11
C ALA A 142 8.87 -13.91 3.75
N SER A 143 8.80 -12.77 3.06
CA SER A 143 10.01 -12.04 2.64
C SER A 143 10.58 -11.18 3.75
N GLU A 144 9.80 -10.84 4.76
CA GLU A 144 10.23 -10.04 5.91
C GLU A 144 10.92 -8.73 5.55
N ASP A 145 10.42 -8.06 4.55
CA ASP A 145 10.97 -6.76 4.16
C ASP A 145 10.80 -5.69 5.23
#